data_ca8c17284c47d486ef05ce8c6eab7732
#
_entry.id   ca8c17284c47d486ef05ce8c6eab7732
#
_cell.length_a   1.000
_cell.length_b   1.000
_cell.length_c   1.000
_cell.angle_alpha   90.00
_cell.angle_beta   90.00
_cell.angle_gamma   90.00
#
_symmetry.space_group_name_H-M   'P 1'
#
loop_
_entity.id
_entity.type
_entity.pdbx_description
1 polymer ?
#
loop_
_entity_poly.entity_id
_entity_poly.type
_entity_poly.pdbx_seq_one_letter_code
_entity_poly.pdbx_strand_id
1 'polypeptide(L)'
;KVISRVAGEDAFSIADGEISAASGNKGTRIEVADLFYKTPARRKFLKSEGTEAAHCQTVIERIALAYPEVAFLFVANGKPIINLPASSIEERLTRLMPRDFRDAHRALDIKAPALRLYGWVCLPTAARSRADCQYFYVNGRFVRDKVLSHGVRMAYQDVLHGSSQPSYCLFLQMD
;
A
#
# COMPACT_ATOMS: atom_id res chain seq x y z
N LYS A 1 0.45 -7.76 -22.83
CA LYS A 1 -0.52 -8.84 -23.03
C LYS A 1 -1.42 -8.94 -21.84
N VAL A 2 -2.74 -9.08 -22.05
CA VAL A 2 -3.74 -9.33 -21.01
C VAL A 2 -4.44 -10.64 -21.33
N ILE A 3 -4.63 -11.50 -20.35
CA ILE A 3 -5.43 -12.72 -20.45
C ILE A 3 -6.52 -12.63 -19.39
N SER A 4 -7.77 -12.82 -19.76
CA SER A 4 -8.88 -12.72 -18.80
C SER A 4 -9.90 -13.84 -19.06
N ARG A 5 -10.48 -14.36 -17.95
CA ARG A 5 -11.55 -15.34 -17.98
C ARG A 5 -12.59 -15.02 -16.91
N VAL A 6 -13.84 -14.92 -17.31
CA VAL A 6 -14.99 -14.87 -16.41
C VAL A 6 -15.36 -16.29 -16.01
N ALA A 7 -15.93 -16.48 -14.83
CA ALA A 7 -16.39 -17.81 -14.38
C ALA A 7 -17.45 -18.39 -15.33
N GLY A 8 -17.23 -19.60 -15.82
CA GLY A 8 -18.16 -20.29 -16.73
C GLY A 8 -17.99 -19.93 -18.22
N GLU A 9 -17.07 -19.03 -18.58
CA GLU A 9 -16.81 -18.61 -19.96
C GLU A 9 -15.40 -19.03 -20.42
N ASP A 10 -15.15 -18.86 -21.72
CA ASP A 10 -13.83 -19.09 -22.32
C ASP A 10 -12.86 -17.95 -21.97
N ALA A 11 -11.57 -18.26 -21.98
CA ALA A 11 -10.53 -17.26 -21.78
C ALA A 11 -10.15 -16.58 -23.10
N PHE A 12 -9.91 -15.28 -23.04
CA PHE A 12 -9.42 -14.47 -24.17
C PHE A 12 -8.15 -13.74 -23.80
N SER A 13 -7.30 -13.53 -24.78
CA SER A 13 -6.11 -12.68 -24.65
C SER A 13 -6.17 -11.49 -25.59
N ILE A 14 -5.61 -10.37 -25.12
CA ILE A 14 -5.34 -9.17 -25.94
C ILE A 14 -3.82 -8.96 -25.92
N ALA A 15 -3.23 -8.95 -27.11
CA ALA A 15 -1.83 -8.59 -27.30
C ALA A 15 -1.73 -7.70 -28.55
N ASP A 16 -1.03 -6.58 -28.45
CA ASP A 16 -0.80 -5.62 -29.54
C ASP A 16 -2.09 -5.14 -30.26
N GLY A 17 -3.21 -5.13 -29.53
CA GLY A 17 -4.52 -4.71 -30.02
C GLY A 17 -5.37 -5.84 -30.63
N GLU A 18 -4.84 -7.05 -30.77
CA GLU A 18 -5.55 -8.21 -31.31
C GLU A 18 -6.14 -9.08 -30.18
N ILE A 19 -7.36 -9.53 -30.39
CA ILE A 19 -8.08 -10.44 -29.48
C ILE A 19 -7.98 -11.85 -30.05
N SER A 20 -7.60 -12.80 -29.21
CA SER A 20 -7.51 -14.22 -29.57
C SER A 20 -8.00 -15.11 -28.43
N ALA A 21 -8.41 -16.35 -28.76
CA ALA A 21 -8.72 -17.36 -27.77
C ALA A 21 -7.46 -17.68 -26.95
N ALA A 22 -7.64 -17.92 -25.65
CA ALA A 22 -6.54 -18.25 -24.75
C ALA A 22 -6.98 -19.33 -23.76
N SER A 23 -6.01 -19.90 -23.04
CA SER A 23 -6.26 -20.74 -21.88
C SER A 23 -5.87 -19.99 -20.61
N GLY A 24 -6.64 -20.15 -19.54
CA GLY A 24 -6.36 -19.50 -18.27
C GLY A 24 -7.39 -19.87 -17.20
N ASN A 25 -7.03 -19.67 -15.95
CA ASN A 25 -7.95 -19.79 -14.83
C ASN A 25 -8.87 -18.54 -14.74
N LYS A 26 -9.96 -18.64 -13.98
CA LYS A 26 -10.79 -17.49 -13.63
C LYS A 26 -9.94 -16.35 -13.08
N GLY A 27 -10.13 -15.14 -13.60
CA GLY A 27 -9.39 -13.94 -13.20
C GLY A 27 -8.70 -13.28 -14.38
N THR A 28 -7.81 -12.33 -14.08
CA THR A 28 -7.07 -11.57 -15.10
C THR A 28 -5.57 -11.67 -14.85
N ARG A 29 -4.81 -12.00 -15.88
CA ARG A 29 -3.35 -11.99 -15.91
C ARG A 29 -2.88 -10.86 -16.82
N ILE A 30 -2.03 -9.99 -16.31
CA ILE A 30 -1.43 -8.89 -17.06
C ILE A 30 0.09 -9.12 -17.11
N GLU A 31 0.63 -9.14 -18.32
CA GLU A 31 2.07 -9.26 -18.58
C GLU A 31 2.57 -7.95 -19.21
N VAL A 32 3.53 -7.31 -18.57
CA VAL A 32 4.22 -6.12 -19.09
C VAL A 32 5.67 -6.50 -19.33
N ALA A 33 6.09 -6.50 -20.57
CA ALA A 33 7.48 -6.72 -20.98
C ALA A 33 8.08 -5.39 -21.45
N ASP A 34 9.39 -5.29 -21.39
CA ASP A 34 10.17 -4.15 -21.90
C ASP A 34 9.63 -2.79 -21.45
N LEU A 35 9.44 -2.64 -20.14
CA LEU A 35 8.94 -1.40 -19.54
C LEU A 35 9.69 -0.19 -20.08
N PHE A 36 8.95 0.81 -20.58
CA PHE A 36 9.47 2.02 -21.23
C PHE A 36 10.17 1.79 -22.57
N TYR A 37 9.91 0.69 -23.29
CA TYR A 37 10.46 0.46 -24.64
C TYR A 37 10.20 1.66 -25.57
N LYS A 38 8.96 2.15 -25.63
CA LYS A 38 8.57 3.31 -26.45
C LYS A 38 8.96 4.68 -25.86
N THR A 39 9.52 4.72 -24.65
CA THR A 39 9.91 5.94 -23.95
C THR A 39 11.30 5.80 -23.33
N PRO A 40 12.37 5.69 -24.14
CA PRO A 40 13.72 5.40 -23.67
C PRO A 40 14.27 6.46 -22.71
N ALA A 41 13.78 7.70 -22.79
CA ALA A 41 14.12 8.75 -21.82
C ALA A 41 13.67 8.37 -20.39
N ARG A 42 12.49 7.74 -20.22
CA ARG A 42 12.03 7.27 -18.91
C ARG A 42 12.82 6.06 -18.42
N ARG A 43 13.25 5.19 -19.34
CA ARG A 43 14.06 4.00 -19.00
C ARG A 43 15.37 4.37 -18.31
N LYS A 44 15.99 5.53 -18.69
CA LYS A 44 17.22 6.03 -18.07
C LYS A 44 17.08 6.41 -16.59
N PHE A 45 15.86 6.64 -16.11
CA PHE A 45 15.59 6.97 -14.71
C PHE A 45 15.36 5.75 -13.82
N LEU A 46 15.25 4.55 -14.38
CA LEU A 46 15.18 3.32 -13.59
C LEU A 46 16.45 3.16 -12.77
N LYS A 47 16.26 2.82 -11.51
CA LYS A 47 17.33 2.51 -10.56
C LYS A 47 17.78 1.06 -10.71
N SER A 48 18.58 0.57 -9.78
CA SER A 48 18.92 -0.84 -9.72
C SER A 48 17.67 -1.69 -9.48
N GLU A 49 17.68 -2.94 -9.95
CA GLU A 49 16.56 -3.89 -9.76
C GLU A 49 16.13 -3.98 -8.29
N GLY A 50 17.09 -4.04 -7.35
CA GLY A 50 16.78 -4.09 -5.92
C GLY A 50 16.06 -2.84 -5.43
N THR A 51 16.44 -1.65 -5.94
CA THR A 51 15.78 -0.39 -5.60
C THR A 51 14.36 -0.34 -6.16
N GLU A 52 14.16 -0.75 -7.41
CA GLU A 52 12.83 -0.79 -8.03
C GLU A 52 11.92 -1.83 -7.34
N ALA A 53 12.47 -3.00 -7.00
CA ALA A 53 11.74 -4.01 -6.24
C ALA A 53 11.30 -3.49 -4.85
N ALA A 54 12.16 -2.74 -4.15
CA ALA A 54 11.81 -2.11 -2.88
C ALA A 54 10.71 -1.04 -3.03
N HIS A 55 10.73 -0.28 -4.14
CA HIS A 55 9.64 0.66 -4.45
C HIS A 55 8.32 -0.07 -4.72
N CYS A 56 8.35 -1.16 -5.49
CA CYS A 56 7.18 -1.99 -5.74
C CYS A 56 6.63 -2.60 -4.45
N GLN A 57 7.51 -3.11 -3.59
CA GLN A 57 7.15 -3.62 -2.26
C GLN A 57 6.40 -2.56 -1.46
N THR A 58 6.96 -1.35 -1.35
CA THR A 58 6.34 -0.24 -0.62
C THR A 58 4.94 0.12 -1.16
N VAL A 59 4.75 0.08 -2.49
CA VAL A 59 3.43 0.33 -3.10
C VAL A 59 2.45 -0.78 -2.73
N ILE A 60 2.86 -2.05 -2.78
CA ILE A 60 2.03 -3.19 -2.42
C ILE A 60 1.64 -3.15 -0.94
N GLU A 61 2.58 -2.84 -0.04
CA GLU A 61 2.31 -2.70 1.40
C GLU A 61 1.25 -1.63 1.68
N ARG A 62 1.32 -0.48 0.99
CA ARG A 62 0.31 0.58 1.08
C ARG A 62 -1.06 0.14 0.61
N ILE A 63 -1.13 -0.55 -0.53
CA ILE A 63 -2.40 -1.09 -1.04
C ILE A 63 -2.93 -2.16 -0.08
N ALA A 64 -2.08 -3.04 0.40
CA ALA A 64 -2.45 -4.13 1.30
C ALA A 64 -2.99 -3.64 2.65
N LEU A 65 -2.52 -2.49 3.16
CA LEU A 65 -3.07 -1.85 4.35
C LEU A 65 -4.47 -1.26 4.12
N ALA A 66 -4.75 -0.78 2.90
CA ALA A 66 -6.07 -0.23 2.55
C ALA A 66 -7.13 -1.33 2.31
N TYR A 67 -6.69 -2.53 1.89
CA TYR A 67 -7.56 -3.65 1.49
C TYR A 67 -7.14 -4.95 2.20
N PRO A 68 -7.31 -5.05 3.52
CA PRO A 68 -6.88 -6.20 4.29
C PRO A 68 -7.61 -7.50 3.89
N GLU A 69 -8.84 -7.40 3.38
CA GLU A 69 -9.67 -8.52 2.89
C GLU A 69 -9.14 -9.15 1.59
N VAL A 70 -8.16 -8.50 0.93
CA VAL A 70 -7.52 -9.01 -0.29
C VAL A 70 -6.19 -9.69 0.06
N ALA A 71 -5.95 -10.86 -0.52
CA ALA A 71 -4.65 -11.53 -0.43
C ALA A 71 -3.65 -10.92 -1.42
N PHE A 72 -2.41 -10.73 -0.98
CA PHE A 72 -1.32 -10.19 -1.80
C PHE A 72 -0.12 -11.13 -1.80
N LEU A 73 0.36 -11.45 -2.99
CA LEU A 73 1.63 -12.15 -3.19
C LEU A 73 2.51 -11.27 -4.09
N PHE A 74 3.68 -10.91 -3.59
CA PHE A 74 4.70 -10.24 -4.38
C PHE A 74 5.95 -11.10 -4.48
N VAL A 75 6.37 -11.37 -5.71
CA VAL A 75 7.55 -12.16 -6.03
C VAL A 75 8.51 -11.27 -6.81
N ALA A 76 9.74 -11.17 -6.37
CA ALA A 76 10.81 -10.48 -7.08
C ALA A 76 11.94 -11.46 -7.38
N ASN A 77 12.36 -11.55 -8.64
CA ASN A 77 13.42 -12.45 -9.10
C ASN A 77 13.21 -13.91 -8.64
N GLY A 78 11.97 -14.40 -8.76
CA GLY A 78 11.59 -15.76 -8.37
C GLY A 78 11.48 -16.00 -6.85
N LYS A 79 11.74 -14.98 -6.01
CA LYS A 79 11.64 -15.11 -4.55
C LYS A 79 10.39 -14.40 -4.03
N PRO A 80 9.57 -15.03 -3.18
CA PRO A 80 8.45 -14.38 -2.53
C PRO A 80 8.97 -13.37 -1.50
N ILE A 81 8.59 -12.10 -1.70
CA ILE A 81 8.95 -10.99 -0.79
C ILE A 81 7.78 -10.67 0.14
N ILE A 82 6.56 -10.65 -0.38
CA ILE A 82 5.33 -10.46 0.38
C ILE A 82 4.43 -11.67 0.16
N ASN A 83 3.89 -12.21 1.23
CA ASN A 83 2.81 -13.19 1.21
C ASN A 83 1.84 -12.84 2.33
N LEU A 84 0.76 -12.15 1.98
CA LEU A 84 -0.25 -11.64 2.89
C LEU A 84 -1.59 -12.29 2.52
N PRO A 85 -2.10 -13.24 3.30
CA PRO A 85 -3.46 -13.76 3.11
C PRO A 85 -4.48 -12.65 3.40
N ALA A 86 -5.73 -12.83 2.95
CA ALA A 86 -6.85 -12.03 3.42
C ALA A 86 -6.96 -12.14 4.95
N SER A 87 -7.18 -11.02 5.61
CA SER A 87 -7.14 -10.93 7.08
C SER A 87 -7.98 -9.76 7.60
N SER A 88 -8.10 -9.62 8.91
CA SER A 88 -8.55 -8.38 9.51
C SER A 88 -7.53 -7.26 9.34
N ILE A 89 -7.95 -6.01 9.57
CA ILE A 89 -7.02 -4.87 9.50
C ILE A 89 -5.97 -4.93 10.63
N GLU A 90 -6.35 -5.41 11.81
CA GLU A 90 -5.46 -5.59 12.96
C GLU A 90 -4.35 -6.60 12.65
N GLU A 91 -4.70 -7.73 12.06
CA GLU A 91 -3.73 -8.74 11.62
C GLU A 91 -2.83 -8.19 10.51
N ARG A 92 -3.39 -7.43 9.57
CA ARG A 92 -2.63 -6.79 8.50
C ARG A 92 -1.62 -5.79 9.04
N LEU A 93 -2.02 -4.94 9.99
CA LEU A 93 -1.13 -4.02 10.70
C LEU A 93 -0.01 -4.76 11.43
N THR A 94 -0.36 -5.85 12.12
CA THR A 94 0.63 -6.69 12.84
C THR A 94 1.70 -7.25 11.91
N ARG A 95 1.36 -7.54 10.66
CA ARG A 95 2.32 -8.06 9.66
C ARG A 95 3.17 -6.98 9.00
N LEU A 96 2.63 -5.77 8.83
CA LEU A 96 3.26 -4.71 8.04
C LEU A 96 3.89 -3.60 8.87
N MET A 97 3.36 -3.33 10.08
CA MET A 97 3.91 -2.28 10.94
C MET A 97 5.09 -2.78 11.77
N PRO A 98 6.05 -1.90 12.11
CA PRO A 98 7.19 -2.26 12.94
C PRO A 98 6.78 -2.74 14.33
N ARG A 99 7.63 -3.51 14.96
CA ARG A 99 7.39 -4.06 16.31
C ARG A 99 7.07 -2.96 17.33
N ASP A 100 7.85 -1.88 17.33
CA ASP A 100 7.66 -0.76 18.27
C ASP A 100 6.25 -0.18 18.18
N PHE A 101 5.72 -0.03 16.94
CA PHE A 101 4.34 0.40 16.72
C PHE A 101 3.33 -0.64 17.23
N ARG A 102 3.56 -1.93 16.95
CA ARG A 102 2.65 -3.00 17.38
C ARG A 102 2.50 -3.10 18.88
N ASP A 103 3.61 -2.91 19.59
CA ASP A 103 3.69 -3.03 21.05
C ASP A 103 3.16 -1.76 21.77
N ALA A 104 3.14 -0.61 21.08
CA ALA A 104 2.79 0.69 21.68
C ALA A 104 2.01 1.58 20.71
N HIS A 105 0.76 1.23 20.47
CA HIS A 105 -0.19 2.02 19.66
C HIS A 105 -1.55 2.17 20.33
N ARG A 106 -2.34 3.10 19.81
CA ARG A 106 -3.75 3.26 20.17
C ARG A 106 -4.61 3.35 18.94
N ALA A 107 -5.77 2.70 19.00
CA ALA A 107 -6.84 2.89 18.03
C ALA A 107 -7.56 4.20 18.32
N LEU A 108 -8.05 4.86 17.28
CA LEU A 108 -8.97 5.99 17.34
C LEU A 108 -10.11 5.80 16.35
N ASP A 109 -11.27 6.36 16.67
CA ASP A 109 -12.43 6.43 15.79
C ASP A 109 -13.23 7.69 16.14
N ILE A 110 -13.05 8.73 15.35
CA ILE A 110 -13.66 10.05 15.54
C ILE A 110 -14.67 10.27 14.42
N LYS A 111 -15.91 10.58 14.78
CA LYS A 111 -17.00 10.83 13.85
C LYS A 111 -17.46 12.28 13.96
N ALA A 112 -17.61 12.94 12.82
CA ALA A 112 -18.22 14.24 12.67
C ALA A 112 -19.26 14.18 11.52
N PRO A 113 -20.14 15.18 11.35
CA PRO A 113 -21.26 15.11 10.40
C PRO A 113 -20.89 14.74 8.95
N ALA A 114 -19.73 15.20 8.47
CA ALA A 114 -19.30 14.98 7.07
C ALA A 114 -18.01 14.17 6.97
N LEU A 115 -17.48 13.65 8.09
CA LEU A 115 -16.22 12.90 8.05
C LEU A 115 -16.09 11.89 9.21
N ARG A 116 -15.32 10.85 8.97
CA ARG A 116 -14.86 9.92 10.00
C ARG A 116 -13.36 9.74 9.88
N LEU A 117 -12.62 9.97 10.96
CA LEU A 117 -11.21 9.68 11.08
C LEU A 117 -11.02 8.47 12.01
N TYR A 118 -10.46 7.38 11.50
CA TYR A 118 -10.22 6.18 12.30
C TYR A 118 -8.87 5.56 11.94
N GLY A 119 -8.42 4.64 12.76
CA GLY A 119 -7.17 3.91 12.55
C GLY A 119 -6.33 3.84 13.82
N TRP A 120 -5.02 3.85 13.65
CA TRP A 120 -4.06 3.61 14.74
C TRP A 120 -2.93 4.63 14.69
N VAL A 121 -2.54 5.07 15.87
CA VAL A 121 -1.44 6.01 16.10
C VAL A 121 -0.49 5.45 17.15
N CYS A 122 0.81 5.70 17.00
CA CYS A 122 1.78 5.26 18.00
C CYS A 122 1.64 6.01 19.32
N LEU A 123 1.99 5.37 20.43
CA LEU A 123 2.30 6.08 21.65
C LEU A 123 3.63 6.85 21.49
N PRO A 124 3.85 7.95 22.24
CA PRO A 124 5.10 8.72 22.14
C PRO A 124 6.37 7.88 22.31
N THR A 125 6.30 6.83 23.13
CA THR A 125 7.41 5.87 23.36
C THR A 125 7.80 5.04 22.13
N ALA A 126 6.92 4.95 21.13
CA ALA A 126 7.17 4.24 19.87
C ALA A 126 7.42 5.20 18.69
N ALA A 127 7.66 6.49 18.98
CA ALA A 127 8.03 7.45 17.95
C ALA A 127 9.44 7.13 17.41
N ARG A 128 9.65 7.38 16.12
CA ARG A 128 10.86 6.99 15.38
C ARG A 128 11.62 8.21 14.89
N SER A 129 12.89 8.06 14.62
CA SER A 129 13.70 9.10 13.97
C SER A 129 13.36 9.29 12.48
N ARG A 130 12.65 8.34 11.86
CA ARG A 130 12.27 8.37 10.45
C ARG A 130 10.74 8.40 10.29
N ALA A 131 10.28 9.12 9.27
CA ALA A 131 8.87 9.17 8.85
C ALA A 131 8.53 8.06 7.84
N ASP A 132 8.99 6.83 8.07
CA ASP A 132 8.85 5.69 7.16
C ASP A 132 7.56 4.87 7.37
N CYS A 133 6.90 5.06 8.52
CA CYS A 133 5.69 4.35 8.91
C CYS A 133 4.51 5.33 9.10
N GLN A 134 4.29 6.18 8.09
CA GLN A 134 3.22 7.18 8.08
C GLN A 134 2.26 6.89 6.94
N TYR A 135 1.15 6.23 7.26
CA TYR A 135 0.14 5.82 6.30
C TYR A 135 -1.13 6.61 6.53
N PHE A 136 -1.51 7.43 5.55
CA PHE A 136 -2.75 8.19 5.56
C PHE A 136 -3.57 7.86 4.31
N TYR A 137 -4.84 7.54 4.53
CA TYR A 137 -5.77 7.18 3.46
C TYR A 137 -6.97 8.12 3.46
N VAL A 138 -7.37 8.58 2.29
CA VAL A 138 -8.61 9.34 2.09
C VAL A 138 -9.50 8.53 1.16
N ASN A 139 -10.67 8.13 1.63
CA ASN A 139 -11.62 7.29 0.90
C ASN A 139 -10.94 6.05 0.26
N GLY A 140 -10.10 5.35 1.06
CA GLY A 140 -9.37 4.16 0.65
C GLY A 140 -8.12 4.41 -0.21
N ARG A 141 -7.80 5.67 -0.55
CA ARG A 141 -6.62 6.00 -1.35
C ARG A 141 -5.48 6.50 -0.47
N PHE A 142 -4.32 5.89 -0.59
CA PHE A 142 -3.11 6.39 0.08
C PHE A 142 -2.75 7.80 -0.43
N VAL A 143 -2.54 8.72 0.51
CA VAL A 143 -2.18 10.11 0.20
C VAL A 143 -0.90 10.52 0.94
N ARG A 144 -0.15 11.40 0.29
CA ARG A 144 0.97 12.14 0.89
C ARG A 144 0.62 13.62 0.82
N ASP A 145 -0.07 14.09 1.82
CA ASP A 145 -0.51 15.46 1.92
C ASP A 145 0.19 16.18 3.08
N LYS A 146 0.70 17.38 2.82
CA LYS A 146 1.45 18.16 3.82
C LYS A 146 0.56 18.69 4.93
N VAL A 147 -0.68 19.04 4.62
CA VAL A 147 -1.63 19.57 5.61
C VAL A 147 -2.03 18.46 6.57
N LEU A 148 -2.40 17.28 6.05
CA LEU A 148 -2.74 16.12 6.87
C LEU A 148 -1.57 15.68 7.75
N SER A 149 -0.37 15.57 7.15
CA SER A 149 0.84 15.21 7.90
C SER A 149 1.19 16.24 8.97
N HIS A 150 0.99 17.53 8.69
CA HIS A 150 1.18 18.60 9.65
C HIS A 150 0.15 18.52 10.78
N GLY A 151 -1.13 18.27 10.46
CA GLY A 151 -2.19 18.10 11.48
C GLY A 151 -1.87 16.97 12.46
N VAL A 152 -1.42 15.81 11.94
CA VAL A 152 -0.97 14.70 12.81
C VAL A 152 0.21 15.14 13.68
N ARG A 153 1.21 15.82 13.10
CA ARG A 153 2.38 16.31 13.84
C ARG A 153 2.00 17.30 14.93
N MET A 154 1.07 18.21 14.67
CA MET A 154 0.53 19.16 15.67
C MET A 154 -0.15 18.45 16.83
N ALA A 155 -0.87 17.35 16.58
CA ALA A 155 -1.46 16.54 17.65
C ALA A 155 -0.43 15.89 18.59
N TYR A 156 0.83 15.80 18.16
CA TYR A 156 1.93 15.25 18.96
C TYR A 156 2.89 16.33 19.51
N GLN A 157 2.65 17.62 19.24
CA GLN A 157 3.64 18.69 19.54
C GLN A 157 4.05 18.74 21.00
N ASP A 158 3.13 18.45 21.93
CA ASP A 158 3.37 18.55 23.37
C ASP A 158 4.01 17.31 23.97
N VAL A 159 4.09 16.21 23.19
CA VAL A 159 4.57 14.90 23.70
C VAL A 159 5.76 14.33 22.92
N LEU A 160 6.05 14.84 21.73
CA LEU A 160 7.21 14.47 20.96
C LEU A 160 8.22 15.60 20.89
N HIS A 161 9.47 15.30 21.22
CA HIS A 161 10.57 16.25 21.22
C HIS A 161 11.60 15.93 20.14
N GLY A 162 12.31 16.98 19.69
CA GLY A 162 13.41 16.86 18.74
C GLY A 162 12.96 16.38 17.36
N SER A 163 13.71 15.45 16.78
CA SER A 163 13.46 14.88 15.45
C SER A 163 12.50 13.69 15.43
N SER A 164 11.90 13.35 16.56
CA SER A 164 10.98 12.22 16.67
C SER A 164 9.76 12.40 15.77
N GLN A 165 9.39 11.35 15.05
CA GLN A 165 8.27 11.32 14.12
C GLN A 165 7.24 10.30 14.58
N PRO A 166 5.94 10.65 14.61
CA PRO A 166 4.90 9.69 14.92
C PRO A 166 4.74 8.68 13.79
N SER A 167 4.52 7.42 14.15
CA SER A 167 4.06 6.38 13.24
C SER A 167 2.54 6.27 13.32
N TYR A 168 1.88 6.06 12.20
CA TYR A 168 0.43 5.96 12.15
C TYR A 168 -0.07 5.22 10.90
N CYS A 169 -1.27 4.66 11.02
CA CYS A 169 -2.07 4.18 9.91
C CYS A 169 -3.49 4.73 10.09
N LEU A 170 -3.81 5.80 9.37
CA LEU A 170 -5.04 6.59 9.53
C LEU A 170 -5.88 6.56 8.26
N PHE A 171 -7.18 6.48 8.45
CA PHE A 171 -8.19 6.47 7.40
C PHE A 171 -9.16 7.62 7.63
N LEU A 172 -9.28 8.48 6.64
CA LEU A 172 -10.27 9.56 6.59
C LEU A 172 -11.33 9.20 5.54
N GLN A 173 -12.55 9.07 5.99
CA GLN A 173 -13.73 8.96 5.14
C GLN A 173 -14.43 10.30 5.12
N MET A 174 -14.75 10.78 3.92
CA MET A 174 -15.46 12.03 3.68
C MET A 174 -16.54 11.78 2.62
N ASP A 175 -17.66 12.47 2.78
CA ASP A 175 -18.76 12.49 1.80
C ASP A 175 -18.36 13.18 0.49
#